data_e4bc415a571ae744dbe03250525365a1
#
_entry.id   e4bc415a571ae744dbe03250525365a1
#
_cell.length_a   1.000
_cell.length_b   1.000
_cell.length_c   1.000
_cell.angle_alpha   90.00
_cell.angle_beta   90.00
_cell.angle_gamma   90.00
#
_symmetry.space_group_name_H-M   'P 1'
#
loop_
_entity.id
_entity.type
_entity.pdbx_description
1 polymer ?
#
loop_
_entity_poly.entity_id
_entity_poly.type
_entity_poly.pdbx_seq_one_letter_code
_entity_poly.pdbx_strand_id
1 'polypeptide(L)'
;MDAAELVVKYIETSLPPPQIEWGRREFDQRIYERWAAEELLSRLLNCGEKDPVAVADGYLLSLIAATGSCRDNKNLIFSSAIHTAETLLHLIEKEYSV
;
A
#
# COMPACT_ATOMS: atom_id res chain seq x y z
N MET A 1 -3.15 -18.68 -1.45
CA MET A 1 -2.97 -17.46 -2.26
C MET A 1 -1.66 -16.80 -1.86
N ASP A 2 -0.80 -16.47 -2.79
CA ASP A 2 0.45 -15.82 -2.42
C ASP A 2 0.25 -14.31 -2.16
N ALA A 3 1.26 -13.67 -1.59
CA ALA A 3 1.13 -12.27 -1.19
C ALA A 3 0.90 -11.35 -2.38
N ALA A 4 1.56 -11.60 -3.50
CA ALA A 4 1.37 -10.79 -4.70
C ALA A 4 -0.07 -10.90 -5.21
N GLU A 5 -0.63 -12.09 -5.21
CA GLU A 5 -2.02 -12.30 -5.61
C GLU A 5 -2.99 -11.59 -4.69
N LEU A 6 -2.72 -11.58 -3.38
CA LEU A 6 -3.52 -10.85 -2.40
C LEU A 6 -3.55 -9.36 -2.74
N VAL A 7 -2.39 -8.79 -3.04
CA VAL A 7 -2.30 -7.37 -3.36
C VAL A 7 -3.03 -7.06 -4.66
N VAL A 8 -2.87 -7.90 -5.68
CA VAL A 8 -3.57 -7.72 -6.95
C VAL A 8 -5.09 -7.74 -6.73
N LYS A 9 -5.56 -8.71 -5.96
CA LYS A 9 -6.99 -8.81 -5.66
C LYS A 9 -7.49 -7.58 -4.92
N TYR A 10 -6.72 -7.08 -3.96
CA TYR A 10 -7.07 -5.87 -3.22
C TYR A 10 -7.18 -4.67 -4.16
N ILE A 11 -6.21 -4.51 -5.06
CA ILE A 11 -6.23 -3.42 -6.04
C ILE A 11 -7.48 -3.49 -6.90
N GLU A 12 -7.80 -4.67 -7.41
CA GLU A 12 -8.95 -4.85 -8.29
C GLU A 12 -10.29 -4.65 -7.59
N THR A 13 -10.40 -5.07 -6.34
CA THR A 13 -11.68 -5.04 -5.63
C THR A 13 -11.89 -3.81 -4.76
N SER A 14 -10.82 -3.24 -4.21
CA SER A 14 -10.92 -2.16 -3.24
C SER A 14 -10.40 -0.82 -3.73
N LEU A 15 -9.61 -0.82 -4.80
CA LEU A 15 -9.01 0.39 -5.35
C LEU A 15 -9.36 0.52 -6.83
N PRO A 16 -10.57 0.99 -7.14
CA PRO A 16 -10.97 1.15 -8.56
C PRO A 16 -10.07 2.16 -9.26
N PRO A 17 -9.94 2.04 -10.59
CA PRO A 17 -9.11 2.97 -11.34
C PRO A 17 -9.62 4.41 -11.21
N PRO A 18 -8.71 5.40 -11.29
CA PRO A 18 -9.11 6.80 -11.23
C PRO A 18 -10.14 7.15 -12.30
N GLN A 19 -11.15 7.92 -11.90
CA GLN A 19 -12.19 8.39 -12.81
C GLN A 19 -12.16 9.92 -12.84
N ILE A 20 -12.45 10.46 -13.99
CA ILE A 20 -12.45 11.91 -14.19
C ILE A 20 -13.45 12.62 -13.27
N GLU A 21 -14.50 11.90 -12.90
CA GLU A 21 -15.59 12.43 -12.08
C GLU A 21 -15.27 12.58 -10.60
N TRP A 22 -14.12 12.04 -10.17
CA TRP A 22 -13.74 12.17 -8.77
C TRP A 22 -13.42 13.64 -8.45
N GLY A 23 -13.83 14.08 -7.26
CA GLY A 23 -13.40 15.37 -6.75
C GLY A 23 -11.87 15.35 -6.60
N ARG A 24 -11.27 16.55 -6.73
CA ARG A 24 -9.82 16.68 -6.70
C ARG A 24 -9.18 16.01 -5.47
N ARG A 25 -9.83 16.17 -4.31
CA ARG A 25 -9.33 15.61 -3.06
C ARG A 25 -9.39 14.08 -3.05
N GLU A 26 -10.49 13.53 -3.52
CA GLU A 26 -10.65 12.09 -3.62
C GLU A 26 -9.68 11.48 -4.63
N PHE A 27 -9.47 12.19 -5.72
CA PHE A 27 -8.54 11.76 -6.74
C PHE A 27 -7.12 11.64 -6.18
N ASP A 28 -6.68 12.63 -5.42
CA ASP A 28 -5.35 12.63 -4.82
C ASP A 28 -5.18 11.46 -3.84
N GLN A 29 -6.16 11.24 -2.96
CA GLN A 29 -6.11 10.15 -2.00
C GLN A 29 -6.08 8.79 -2.69
N ARG A 30 -6.93 8.61 -3.69
CA ARG A 30 -7.01 7.36 -4.43
C ARG A 30 -5.73 7.05 -5.20
N ILE A 31 -5.10 8.08 -5.75
CA ILE A 31 -3.83 7.91 -6.44
C ILE A 31 -2.77 7.37 -5.48
N TYR A 32 -2.69 7.92 -4.28
CA TYR A 32 -1.68 7.50 -3.31
C TYR A 32 -1.97 6.12 -2.73
N GLU A 33 -3.23 5.80 -2.52
CA GLU A 33 -3.61 4.44 -2.10
C GLU A 33 -3.20 3.43 -3.15
N ARG A 34 -3.52 3.70 -4.40
CA ARG A 34 -3.18 2.82 -5.52
C ARG A 34 -1.68 2.74 -5.71
N TRP A 35 -0.99 3.87 -5.63
CA TRP A 35 0.46 3.91 -5.74
C TRP A 35 1.11 3.02 -4.66
N ALA A 36 0.65 3.13 -3.43
CA ALA A 36 1.21 2.32 -2.34
C ALA A 36 0.99 0.83 -2.58
N ALA A 37 -0.21 0.46 -3.03
CA ALA A 37 -0.51 -0.94 -3.30
C ALA A 37 0.34 -1.48 -4.46
N GLU A 38 0.48 -0.71 -5.53
CA GLU A 38 1.28 -1.11 -6.69
C GLU A 38 2.77 -1.20 -6.33
N GLU A 39 3.27 -0.27 -5.52
CA GLU A 39 4.66 -0.31 -5.08
C GLU A 39 4.93 -1.53 -4.22
N LEU A 40 4.02 -1.85 -3.30
CA LEU A 40 4.16 -3.04 -2.49
C LEU A 40 4.13 -4.31 -3.35
N LEU A 41 3.24 -4.34 -4.34
CA LEU A 41 3.17 -5.46 -5.28
C LEU A 41 4.51 -5.64 -6.00
N SER A 42 5.11 -4.54 -6.47
CA SER A 42 6.40 -4.59 -7.14
C SER A 42 7.48 -5.17 -6.23
N ARG A 43 7.50 -4.75 -4.97
CA ARG A 43 8.46 -5.26 -4.00
C ARG A 43 8.27 -6.75 -3.73
N LEU A 44 7.02 -7.19 -3.63
CA LEU A 44 6.72 -8.61 -3.43
C LEU A 44 7.14 -9.46 -4.62
N LEU A 45 6.94 -8.96 -5.83
CA LEU A 45 7.34 -9.67 -7.04
C LEU A 45 8.86 -9.78 -7.19
N ASN A 46 9.60 -8.83 -6.62
CA ASN A 46 11.05 -8.77 -6.73
C ASN A 46 11.78 -9.25 -5.47
N CYS A 47 11.07 -9.72 -4.46
CA CYS A 47 11.70 -10.10 -3.19
C CYS A 47 12.35 -11.49 -3.21
N GLY A 48 12.06 -12.30 -4.20
CA GLY A 48 12.58 -13.66 -4.27
C GLY A 48 12.04 -14.54 -3.15
N GLU A 49 12.93 -15.10 -2.34
CA GLU A 49 12.57 -16.01 -1.26
C GLU A 49 12.30 -15.32 0.08
N LYS A 50 12.34 -14.00 0.12
CA LYS A 50 12.09 -13.27 1.36
C LYS A 50 10.65 -13.44 1.84
N ASP A 51 10.49 -13.38 3.16
CA ASP A 51 9.18 -13.47 3.78
C ASP A 51 8.30 -12.28 3.34
N PRO A 52 7.11 -12.55 2.75
CA PRO A 52 6.23 -11.48 2.33
C PRO A 52 5.82 -10.53 3.45
N VAL A 53 5.65 -11.05 4.67
CA VAL A 53 5.31 -10.23 5.82
C VAL A 53 6.44 -9.24 6.11
N ALA A 54 7.69 -9.71 6.06
CA ALA A 54 8.84 -8.85 6.27
C ALA A 54 8.96 -7.77 5.19
N VAL A 55 8.66 -8.12 3.95
CA VAL A 55 8.67 -7.15 2.84
C VAL A 55 7.60 -6.09 3.04
N ALA A 56 6.39 -6.50 3.40
CA ALA A 56 5.29 -5.56 3.63
C ALA A 56 5.56 -4.65 4.83
N ASP A 57 6.09 -5.21 5.90
CA ASP A 57 6.44 -4.45 7.10
C ASP A 57 7.55 -3.44 6.80
N GLY A 58 8.57 -3.85 6.07
CA GLY A 58 9.66 -2.96 5.66
C GLY A 58 9.18 -1.81 4.79
N TYR A 59 8.25 -2.09 3.88
CA TYR A 59 7.65 -1.05 3.06
C TYR A 59 6.86 -0.05 3.90
N LEU A 60 6.05 -0.55 4.83
CA LEU A 60 5.29 0.31 5.74
C LEU A 60 6.20 1.22 6.55
N LEU A 61 7.28 0.66 7.10
CA LEU A 61 8.25 1.43 7.87
C LEU A 61 8.92 2.50 7.02
N SER A 62 9.20 2.22 5.75
CA SER A 62 9.79 3.21 4.84
C SER A 62 8.84 4.37 4.57
N LEU A 63 7.53 4.10 4.48
CA LEU A 63 6.53 5.15 4.32
C LEU A 63 6.45 6.02 5.57
N ILE A 64 6.45 5.41 6.74
CA ILE A 64 6.40 6.12 8.02
C ILE A 64 7.64 7.01 8.16
N ALA A 65 8.81 6.50 7.82
CA ALA A 65 10.05 7.27 7.88
C ALA A 65 10.02 8.47 6.93
N ALA A 66 9.46 8.28 5.74
CA ALA A 66 9.32 9.35 4.76
C ALA A 66 8.40 10.46 5.26
N THR A 67 7.29 10.10 5.94
CA THR A 67 6.36 11.10 6.50
C THR A 67 6.93 11.79 7.72
N GLY A 68 7.76 11.11 8.49
CA GLY A 68 8.38 11.67 9.69
C GLY A 68 9.30 12.86 9.41
N SER A 69 9.81 12.96 8.20
CA SER A 69 10.68 14.06 7.80
C SER A 69 9.92 15.24 7.21
N CYS A 70 8.62 15.11 7.01
CA CYS A 70 7.77 16.15 6.43
C CYS A 70 6.69 16.53 7.44
N ARG A 71 6.78 17.73 8.01
CA ARG A 71 5.85 18.17 9.06
C ARG A 71 4.59 18.88 8.56
N ASP A 72 4.42 19.05 7.26
CA ASP A 72 3.32 19.84 6.72
C ASP A 72 2.21 19.01 6.09
N ASN A 73 1.36 19.64 5.30
CA ASN A 73 0.18 19.04 4.67
C ASN A 73 0.45 17.74 3.92
N LYS A 74 1.69 17.43 3.65
CA LYS A 74 2.08 16.18 3.00
C LYS A 74 1.72 14.96 3.85
N ASN A 75 1.58 15.14 5.17
CA ASN A 75 1.20 14.04 6.05
C ASN A 75 -0.18 13.48 5.71
N LEU A 76 -1.10 14.32 5.25
CA LEU A 76 -2.44 13.86 4.86
C LEU A 76 -2.41 12.98 3.62
N ILE A 77 -1.51 13.28 2.70
CA ILE A 77 -1.35 12.51 1.47
C ILE A 77 -0.72 11.15 1.78
N PHE A 78 0.37 11.16 2.52
CA PHE A 78 1.05 9.92 2.91
C PHE A 78 0.22 9.09 3.88
N SER A 79 -0.71 9.70 4.60
CA SER A 79 -1.60 8.99 5.51
C SER A 79 -2.42 7.94 4.77
N SER A 80 -2.92 8.26 3.58
CA SER A 80 -3.66 7.29 2.76
C SER A 80 -2.78 6.14 2.31
N ALA A 81 -1.55 6.44 1.91
CA ALA A 81 -0.59 5.41 1.49
C ALA A 81 -0.23 4.51 2.67
N ILE A 82 0.01 5.08 3.84
CA ILE A 82 0.34 4.33 5.04
C ILE A 82 -0.83 3.43 5.44
N HIS A 83 -2.05 3.96 5.41
CA HIS A 83 -3.23 3.18 5.74
C HIS A 83 -3.39 1.99 4.80
N THR A 84 -3.18 2.19 3.51
CA THR A 84 -3.25 1.11 2.53
C THR A 84 -2.15 0.07 2.79
N ALA A 85 -0.94 0.51 3.07
CA ALA A 85 0.17 -0.40 3.37
C ALA A 85 -0.11 -1.21 4.64
N GLU A 86 -0.67 -0.59 5.68
CA GLU A 86 -1.06 -1.29 6.91
C GLU A 86 -2.13 -2.33 6.64
N THR A 87 -3.14 -1.98 5.86
CA THR A 87 -4.22 -2.89 5.51
C THR A 87 -3.68 -4.11 4.78
N LEU A 88 -2.79 -3.88 3.81
CA LEU A 88 -2.17 -4.97 3.06
C LEU A 88 -1.26 -5.82 3.94
N LEU A 89 -0.51 -5.20 4.85
CA LEU A 89 0.32 -5.92 5.79
C LEU A 89 -0.53 -6.87 6.64
N HIS A 90 -1.65 -6.39 7.17
CA HIS A 90 -2.53 -7.23 7.99
C HIS A 90 -3.14 -8.38 7.19
N LEU A 91 -3.51 -8.13 5.94
CA LEU A 91 -4.02 -9.19 5.06
C LEU A 91 -2.96 -10.25 4.80
N ILE A 92 -1.73 -9.83 4.55
CA ILE A 92 -0.61 -10.74 4.32
C ILE A 92 -0.29 -11.53 5.59
N GLU A 93 -0.25 -10.85 6.73
CA GLU A 93 -0.01 -11.52 8.02
C GLU A 93 -1.05 -12.60 8.28
N LYS A 94 -2.32 -12.28 8.03
CA LYS A 94 -3.42 -13.20 8.25
C LYS A 94 -3.27 -14.45 7.37
N GLU A 95 -2.86 -14.27 6.13
CA GLU A 95 -2.69 -15.39 5.19
C GLU A 95 -1.48 -16.27 5.54
N TYR A 96 -0.40 -15.67 6.02
CA TYR A 96 0.83 -16.38 6.31
C TYR A 96 1.02 -16.70 7.79
N SER A 97 0.12 -16.22 8.64
CA SER A 97 0.16 -16.54 10.07
C SER A 97 -0.41 -17.94 10.28
N VAL A 98 0.31 -18.73 11.04
CA VAL A 98 -0.13 -20.09 11.35
C VAL A 98 -0.80 -20.13 12.71
#